data_8b0552488009ce325ffa23aef5ca333f
#
_entry.id   8b0552488009ce325ffa23aef5ca333f
#
_cell.length_a   1.000
_cell.length_b   1.000
_cell.length_c   1.000
_cell.angle_alpha   90.00
_cell.angle_beta   90.00
_cell.angle_gamma   90.00
#
_symmetry.space_group_name_H-M   'P 1'
#
loop_
_entity.id
_entity.type
_entity.pdbx_description
1 polymer ?
#
loop_
_entity_poly.entity_id
_entity_poly.type
_entity_poly.pdbx_seq_one_letter_code
_entity_poly.pdbx_strand_id
1 'polypeptide(L)'
;MNCFDHSVTNPSWLNKGKRIDVAALTWIFFLLGITNTYAQGTKKNIELPSVVITAPTDSSSEPAGFKADNVVQGERLKRNRESNLGDTLSHELGITSSSFGPGAGRPIIRGQDGPRVQVLENGIGTGDLSIISPDHAVATETLNASRIEILRGPSTLLYGSGVSGGVVNVVNDRIPDRLFKTPQAHFEGRFNSALEERNGALNASGSLGAVSWNIEGAKRKTNDVHIPGPANVNDPGSDVGFVRNSAIDSSNLSVGSAYIGERGFIGLSVAKLDNFYGIPGPEGAKINMGQTRYSLAGDLDNPLTGFQQLKMRFNYNDYKHNEIEQSGEIASRFKNNELEGRAELVHAPIANWQGVMGVQLQNRDFSAQGEEAFVPSSLSQSVGLFMLEKRNWQRWQFEMGGRFEHMAHNPQGTMLQARDFNLYSVSAGGAWKWMNGYQIDLTATRGQRAPNTVALYADGIHVATNTFE
;
A
#
# COMPACT_ATOMS: atom_id res chain seq x y z
N MET A 1 45.28 7.18 49.61
CA MET A 1 45.35 6.66 50.97
C MET A 1 44.11 5.82 51.20
N ASN A 2 44.31 4.54 51.45
CA ASN A 2 43.41 3.46 51.87
C ASN A 2 42.47 2.84 50.85
N CYS A 3 42.92 1.69 50.40
CA CYS A 3 42.21 0.49 49.99
C CYS A 3 41.08 0.07 50.94
N PHE A 4 39.98 -0.42 50.38
CA PHE A 4 39.28 -1.54 51.04
C PHE A 4 38.83 -2.55 49.98
N ASP A 5 39.32 -3.71 50.22
CA ASP A 5 39.11 -5.01 49.61
C ASP A 5 37.72 -5.53 50.04
N HIS A 6 36.89 -6.03 49.13
CA HIS A 6 35.76 -6.90 49.50
C HIS A 6 35.68 -8.10 48.56
N SER A 7 36.09 -9.18 49.15
CA SER A 7 35.96 -10.57 48.77
C SER A 7 34.61 -10.93 48.19
N VAL A 8 34.63 -11.49 46.98
CA VAL A 8 33.51 -12.15 46.33
C VAL A 8 33.38 -13.56 46.88
N THR A 9 32.31 -13.86 47.59
CA THR A 9 31.89 -15.20 47.97
C THR A 9 31.23 -15.90 46.82
N ASN A 10 31.76 -17.04 46.43
CA ASN A 10 31.25 -17.98 45.44
C ASN A 10 30.03 -18.73 45.96
N PRO A 11 28.89 -18.80 45.26
CA PRO A 11 27.83 -19.74 45.60
C PRO A 11 28.06 -21.09 44.91
N SER A 12 28.10 -22.10 45.70
CA SER A 12 28.24 -23.52 45.43
C SER A 12 27.04 -24.12 44.68
N TRP A 13 27.07 -24.15 43.37
CA TRP A 13 26.10 -24.87 42.53
C TRP A 13 26.73 -25.80 41.49
N LEU A 14 27.98 -26.13 41.61
CA LEU A 14 28.67 -27.05 40.69
C LEU A 14 29.05 -28.33 41.48
N ASN A 15 28.14 -29.27 41.64
CA ASN A 15 28.46 -30.68 41.76
C ASN A 15 27.19 -31.56 41.77
N LYS A 16 26.71 -31.94 40.57
CA LYS A 16 26.08 -33.28 40.35
C LYS A 16 26.31 -33.64 38.87
N GLY A 17 27.50 -34.11 38.59
CA GLY A 17 27.87 -34.72 37.32
C GLY A 17 27.10 -36.05 37.14
N LYS A 18 26.18 -36.10 36.20
CA LYS A 18 25.76 -37.35 35.57
C LYS A 18 26.79 -37.66 34.49
N ARG A 19 27.61 -38.69 34.75
CA ARG A 19 28.46 -39.30 33.72
C ARG A 19 27.55 -39.84 32.62
N ILE A 20 27.67 -39.32 31.44
CA ILE A 20 27.12 -39.92 30.22
C ILE A 20 28.07 -41.05 29.85
N ASP A 21 27.57 -42.27 29.85
CA ASP A 21 28.32 -43.47 29.47
C ASP A 21 28.78 -43.36 28.01
N VAL A 22 30.09 -43.29 27.82
CA VAL A 22 30.76 -43.20 26.52
C VAL A 22 30.58 -44.51 25.73
N ALA A 23 30.05 -45.60 26.34
CA ALA A 23 29.79 -46.88 25.67
C ALA A 23 28.55 -46.81 24.71
N ALA A 24 27.64 -45.85 24.87
CA ALA A 24 26.46 -45.76 24.00
C ALA A 24 26.74 -45.01 22.67
N LEU A 25 27.81 -44.23 22.57
CA LEU A 25 28.21 -43.52 21.37
C LEU A 25 29.04 -44.37 20.40
N THR A 26 29.60 -45.47 20.84
CA THR A 26 30.43 -46.34 19.99
C THR A 26 29.62 -47.31 19.12
N TRP A 27 28.36 -47.53 19.43
CA TRP A 27 27.48 -48.42 18.65
C TRP A 27 26.77 -47.73 17.47
N ILE A 28 26.72 -46.41 17.46
CA ILE A 28 26.11 -45.65 16.37
C ILE A 28 27.09 -45.48 15.18
N PHE A 29 28.39 -45.57 15.42
CA PHE A 29 29.41 -45.50 14.36
C PHE A 29 29.70 -46.81 13.66
N PHE A 30 29.26 -47.98 14.24
CA PHE A 30 29.50 -49.28 13.65
C PHE A 30 28.39 -49.79 12.70
N LEU A 31 27.27 -49.09 12.63
CA LEU A 31 26.15 -49.40 11.72
C LEU A 31 26.13 -48.56 10.44
N LEU A 32 27.09 -47.65 10.24
CA LEU A 32 27.25 -46.82 9.03
C LEU A 32 28.41 -47.23 8.12
N GLY A 33 29.02 -48.39 8.37
CA GLY A 33 30.28 -48.78 7.77
C GLY A 33 30.24 -49.97 6.80
N ILE A 34 29.10 -50.38 6.23
CA ILE A 34 29.11 -51.41 5.16
C ILE A 34 27.98 -51.07 4.15
N THR A 35 28.26 -50.28 3.14
CA THR A 35 27.85 -50.46 1.74
C THR A 35 28.63 -49.52 0.82
N ASN A 36 29.86 -49.87 0.54
CA ASN A 36 30.50 -49.38 -0.66
C ASN A 36 29.91 -50.17 -1.86
N THR A 37 28.79 -49.75 -2.37
CA THR A 37 28.33 -50.11 -3.70
C THR A 37 28.85 -49.08 -4.68
N TYR A 38 29.88 -49.45 -5.46
CA TYR A 38 30.31 -48.67 -6.60
C TYR A 38 29.21 -48.73 -7.66
N ALA A 39 28.33 -47.73 -7.65
CA ALA A 39 27.50 -47.40 -8.80
C ALA A 39 28.34 -46.49 -9.71
N GLN A 40 28.96 -47.08 -10.74
CA GLN A 40 29.38 -46.33 -11.91
C GLN A 40 28.14 -45.87 -12.66
N GLY A 41 27.51 -44.81 -12.14
CA GLY A 41 26.50 -44.03 -12.85
C GLY A 41 27.21 -43.03 -13.73
N THR A 42 27.13 -43.21 -15.06
CA THR A 42 27.36 -42.14 -16.04
C THR A 42 26.77 -40.86 -15.54
N LYS A 43 27.61 -39.83 -15.32
CA LYS A 43 27.17 -38.45 -15.07
C LYS A 43 26.41 -37.97 -16.30
N LYS A 44 25.11 -38.23 -16.33
CA LYS A 44 24.21 -37.48 -17.18
C LYS A 44 24.16 -36.08 -16.58
N ASN A 45 24.82 -35.12 -17.21
CA ASN A 45 24.60 -33.71 -16.91
C ASN A 45 23.12 -33.48 -17.12
N ILE A 46 22.36 -33.40 -16.03
CA ILE A 46 21.02 -32.84 -16.02
C ILE A 46 21.27 -31.35 -16.17
N GLU A 47 21.28 -30.82 -17.37
CA GLU A 47 21.05 -29.42 -17.60
C GLU A 47 19.64 -29.16 -17.07
N LEU A 48 19.57 -28.59 -15.87
CA LEU A 48 18.33 -27.99 -15.41
C LEU A 48 17.95 -26.96 -16.49
N PRO A 49 16.70 -27.01 -17.00
CA PRO A 49 16.26 -25.97 -17.91
C PRO A 49 16.51 -24.65 -17.22
N SER A 50 17.16 -23.73 -17.93
CA SER A 50 17.33 -22.37 -17.46
C SER A 50 15.97 -21.91 -16.99
N VAL A 51 15.85 -21.54 -15.69
CA VAL A 51 14.68 -20.87 -15.19
C VAL A 51 14.70 -19.51 -15.87
N VAL A 52 14.09 -19.45 -17.05
CA VAL A 52 13.71 -18.17 -17.65
C VAL A 52 12.66 -17.63 -16.70
N ILE A 53 13.07 -16.73 -15.80
CA ILE A 53 12.14 -15.85 -15.12
C ILE A 53 11.64 -14.92 -16.22
N THR A 54 10.66 -15.40 -16.97
CA THR A 54 9.79 -14.53 -17.74
C THR A 54 9.07 -13.73 -16.66
N ALA A 55 9.50 -12.50 -16.46
CA ALA A 55 8.63 -11.55 -15.75
C ALA A 55 7.27 -11.69 -16.44
N PRO A 56 6.17 -11.92 -15.69
CA PRO A 56 4.86 -11.94 -16.29
C PRO A 56 4.75 -10.68 -17.13
N THR A 57 4.19 -10.77 -18.32
CA THR A 57 3.81 -9.61 -19.14
C THR A 57 2.70 -8.94 -18.37
N ASP A 58 3.10 -8.06 -17.46
CA ASP A 58 2.18 -7.42 -16.54
C ASP A 58 1.33 -6.43 -17.30
N SER A 59 0.04 -6.64 -17.21
CA SER A 59 -0.92 -5.56 -17.19
C SER A 59 -0.59 -4.65 -16.00
N SER A 60 0.46 -3.83 -16.15
CA SER A 60 0.76 -2.81 -15.18
C SER A 60 -0.35 -1.76 -15.28
N SER A 61 -0.87 -1.30 -14.15
CA SER A 61 -1.73 -0.11 -14.10
C SER A 61 -1.01 1.13 -14.61
N GLU A 62 0.30 1.04 -14.83
CA GLU A 62 1.14 2.08 -15.40
C GLU A 62 0.97 2.20 -16.91
N PRO A 63 1.05 3.42 -17.45
CA PRO A 63 1.15 3.65 -18.88
C PRO A 63 2.32 2.87 -19.49
N ALA A 64 2.14 2.34 -20.69
CA ALA A 64 3.17 1.57 -21.37
C ALA A 64 4.50 2.35 -21.44
N GLY A 65 5.57 1.77 -20.87
CA GLY A 65 6.90 2.39 -20.84
C GLY A 65 7.29 3.09 -19.54
N PHE A 66 6.35 3.38 -18.65
CA PHE A 66 6.63 3.93 -17.33
C PHE A 66 6.57 2.79 -16.30
N LYS A 67 7.68 2.53 -15.64
CA LYS A 67 7.78 1.48 -14.63
C LYS A 67 7.90 2.11 -13.25
N ALA A 68 7.27 1.48 -12.27
CA ALA A 68 7.49 1.81 -10.87
C ALA A 68 8.99 1.73 -10.53
N ASP A 69 9.48 2.63 -9.68
CA ASP A 69 10.86 2.58 -9.20
C ASP A 69 11.12 1.33 -8.38
N ASN A 70 10.09 0.84 -7.71
CA ASN A 70 10.13 -0.39 -6.94
C ASN A 70 8.76 -1.09 -7.00
N VAL A 71 8.79 -2.42 -7.20
CA VAL A 71 7.59 -3.27 -7.21
C VAL A 71 7.77 -4.35 -6.16
N VAL A 72 6.85 -4.40 -5.20
CA VAL A 72 6.79 -5.42 -4.17
C VAL A 72 5.73 -6.44 -4.57
N GLN A 73 6.14 -7.66 -4.94
CA GLN A 73 5.26 -8.71 -5.46
C GLN A 73 5.73 -10.11 -5.10
N GLY A 74 4.90 -11.12 -5.36
CA GLY A 74 5.22 -12.53 -5.18
C GLY A 74 5.62 -12.86 -3.73
N GLU A 75 6.68 -13.67 -3.57
CA GLU A 75 7.14 -14.10 -2.24
C GLU A 75 7.64 -12.94 -1.37
N ARG A 76 8.15 -11.85 -1.96
CA ARG A 76 8.56 -10.65 -1.23
C ARG A 76 7.36 -9.98 -0.59
N LEU A 77 6.27 -9.78 -1.34
CA LEU A 77 5.02 -9.22 -0.81
C LEU A 77 4.43 -10.12 0.25
N LYS A 78 4.35 -11.43 0.01
CA LYS A 78 3.81 -12.37 1.00
C LYS A 78 4.56 -12.33 2.33
N ARG A 79 5.90 -12.30 2.32
CA ARG A 79 6.71 -12.26 3.55
C ARG A 79 6.59 -10.94 4.32
N ASN A 80 6.46 -9.83 3.59
CA ASN A 80 6.47 -8.49 4.17
C ASN A 80 5.07 -7.98 4.50
N ARG A 81 4.01 -8.76 4.22
CA ARG A 81 2.63 -8.36 4.56
C ARG A 81 2.45 -8.23 6.05
N GLU A 82 2.05 -7.04 6.46
CA GLU A 82 1.64 -6.69 7.80
C GLU A 82 0.15 -6.30 7.83
N SER A 83 -0.34 -5.88 8.98
CA SER A 83 -1.75 -5.55 9.16
C SER A 83 -2.19 -4.28 8.45
N ASN A 84 -1.28 -3.39 8.13
CA ASN A 84 -1.55 -2.16 7.38
C ASN A 84 -0.53 -1.93 6.24
N LEU A 85 -0.83 -0.97 5.37
CA LEU A 85 -0.01 -0.69 4.20
C LEU A 85 1.36 -0.09 4.55
N GLY A 86 1.40 0.81 5.54
CA GLY A 86 2.64 1.46 5.98
C GLY A 86 3.65 0.45 6.50
N ASP A 87 3.23 -0.44 7.40
CA ASP A 87 4.10 -1.46 7.97
C ASP A 87 4.51 -2.49 6.91
N THR A 88 3.60 -2.89 6.01
CA THR A 88 3.92 -3.77 4.86
C THR A 88 5.08 -3.20 4.02
N LEU A 89 5.14 -1.89 3.84
CA LEU A 89 6.15 -1.22 3.02
C LEU A 89 7.36 -0.72 3.82
N SER A 90 7.35 -0.79 5.15
CA SER A 90 8.47 -0.34 6.00
C SER A 90 9.76 -1.14 5.78
N HIS A 91 9.67 -2.31 5.16
CA HIS A 91 10.81 -3.12 4.72
C HIS A 91 11.48 -2.60 3.44
N GLU A 92 10.91 -1.57 2.79
CA GLU A 92 11.41 -0.99 1.57
C GLU A 92 12.32 0.22 1.85
N LEU A 93 13.38 0.38 1.06
CA LEU A 93 14.36 1.46 1.26
C LEU A 93 13.70 2.85 1.16
N GLY A 94 13.88 3.65 2.21
CA GLY A 94 13.38 5.02 2.30
C GLY A 94 11.88 5.11 2.54
N ILE A 95 11.26 4.04 3.05
CA ILE A 95 9.87 4.02 3.48
C ILE A 95 9.80 3.65 4.96
N THR A 96 8.97 4.36 5.70
CA THR A 96 8.59 4.08 7.09
C THR A 96 7.07 4.15 7.21
N SER A 97 6.53 3.77 8.36
CA SER A 97 5.10 3.82 8.66
C SER A 97 4.78 4.92 9.66
N SER A 98 3.63 5.58 9.50
CA SER A 98 3.04 6.46 10.51
C SER A 98 2.29 5.62 11.52
N SER A 99 2.95 5.01 12.47
CA SER A 99 2.30 4.04 13.35
C SER A 99 1.43 4.69 14.43
N PHE A 100 0.12 4.54 14.30
CA PHE A 100 -0.88 4.76 15.35
C PHE A 100 -1.50 3.42 15.78
N GLY A 101 -0.67 2.39 15.91
CA GLY A 101 -1.06 1.02 16.19
C GLY A 101 -1.17 0.17 14.91
N PRO A 102 -1.38 -1.15 15.07
CA PRO A 102 -1.42 -2.08 13.93
C PRO A 102 -2.59 -1.84 12.97
N GLY A 103 -3.65 -1.17 13.43
CA GLY A 103 -4.84 -0.87 12.61
C GLY A 103 -4.67 0.31 11.68
N ALA A 104 -3.78 1.25 11.99
CA ALA A 104 -3.58 2.48 11.24
C ALA A 104 -2.10 2.74 10.99
N GLY A 105 -1.69 2.57 9.76
CA GLY A 105 -0.32 2.84 9.30
C GLY A 105 -0.34 3.19 7.82
N ARG A 106 0.12 4.42 7.52
CA ARG A 106 0.27 4.87 6.13
C ARG A 106 1.75 4.99 5.78
N PRO A 107 2.13 4.80 4.50
CA PRO A 107 3.52 4.89 4.10
C PRO A 107 4.03 6.34 4.19
N ILE A 108 5.19 6.52 4.81
CA ILE A 108 5.99 7.75 4.81
C ILE A 108 7.17 7.52 3.88
N ILE A 109 7.30 8.30 2.82
CA ILE A 109 8.35 8.12 1.81
C ILE A 109 9.38 9.25 1.93
N ARG A 110 10.64 8.90 2.21
CA ARG A 110 11.75 9.87 2.38
C ARG A 110 11.42 10.98 3.39
N GLY A 111 10.74 10.63 4.48
CA GLY A 111 10.29 11.55 5.52
C GLY A 111 9.10 12.43 5.12
N GLN A 112 8.47 12.19 3.99
CA GLN A 112 7.27 12.91 3.56
C GLN A 112 6.02 12.07 3.79
N ASP A 113 4.98 12.71 4.32
CA ASP A 113 3.74 12.10 4.78
C ASP A 113 2.51 12.90 4.33
N GLY A 114 1.33 12.36 4.65
CA GLY A 114 0.02 12.98 4.40
C GLY A 114 -0.18 13.26 2.90
N PRO A 115 -0.63 14.47 2.55
CA PRO A 115 -0.95 14.79 1.15
C PRO A 115 0.26 14.82 0.20
N ARG A 116 1.50 14.62 0.70
CA ARG A 116 2.69 14.50 -0.14
C ARG A 116 2.96 13.09 -0.63
N VAL A 117 2.29 12.10 -0.05
CA VAL A 117 2.33 10.69 -0.47
C VAL A 117 0.93 10.29 -0.89
N GLN A 118 0.75 9.98 -2.17
CA GLN A 118 -0.54 9.53 -2.69
C GLN A 118 -0.66 8.02 -2.61
N VAL A 119 -1.72 7.53 -2.00
CA VAL A 119 -2.06 6.10 -2.03
C VAL A 119 -3.18 5.86 -3.03
N LEU A 120 -2.96 4.90 -3.91
CA LEU A 120 -3.88 4.51 -4.97
C LEU A 120 -4.23 3.02 -4.86
N GLU A 121 -5.34 2.67 -5.43
CA GLU A 121 -5.72 1.30 -5.74
C GLU A 121 -6.10 1.20 -7.22
N ASN A 122 -5.36 0.36 -7.97
CA ASN A 122 -5.50 0.22 -9.43
C ASN A 122 -5.42 1.56 -10.20
N GLY A 123 -4.55 2.50 -9.74
CA GLY A 123 -4.29 3.76 -10.41
C GLY A 123 -5.26 4.90 -10.08
N ILE A 124 -6.19 4.71 -9.15
CA ILE A 124 -7.13 5.73 -8.66
C ILE A 124 -7.07 5.82 -7.13
N GLY A 125 -7.34 6.99 -6.58
CA GLY A 125 -7.31 7.27 -5.14
C GLY A 125 -8.15 6.28 -4.32
N THR A 126 -7.70 6.00 -3.10
CA THR A 126 -8.40 5.10 -2.17
C THR A 126 -9.73 5.66 -1.67
N GLY A 127 -9.94 6.98 -1.77
CA GLY A 127 -11.17 7.64 -1.36
C GLY A 127 -11.44 7.58 0.14
N ASP A 128 -10.42 7.35 0.94
CA ASP A 128 -10.47 7.37 2.40
C ASP A 128 -10.10 8.74 2.99
N LEU A 129 -10.00 8.78 4.31
CA LEU A 129 -9.63 9.97 5.07
C LEU A 129 -8.26 9.86 5.75
N SER A 130 -7.41 8.93 5.35
CA SER A 130 -6.08 8.72 5.92
C SER A 130 -5.13 9.92 5.71
N ILE A 131 -5.43 10.79 4.74
CA ILE A 131 -4.69 12.04 4.53
C ILE A 131 -5.09 13.16 5.50
N ILE A 132 -6.22 13.05 6.17
CA ILE A 132 -6.72 14.04 7.12
C ILE A 132 -6.06 13.83 8.48
N SER A 133 -6.05 12.58 8.96
CA SER A 133 -5.41 12.22 10.21
C SER A 133 -4.56 10.95 10.09
N PRO A 134 -3.43 10.87 10.83
CA PRO A 134 -2.54 9.70 10.78
C PRO A 134 -3.10 8.45 11.46
N ASP A 135 -4.09 8.56 12.31
CA ASP A 135 -4.81 7.46 12.96
C ASP A 135 -5.93 6.86 12.08
N HIS A 136 -6.29 7.54 11.00
CA HIS A 136 -7.23 7.01 10.02
C HIS A 136 -6.52 6.00 9.09
N ALA A 137 -7.02 4.75 9.08
CA ALA A 137 -6.46 3.71 8.24
C ALA A 137 -6.64 4.00 6.74
N VAL A 138 -5.68 3.61 5.94
CA VAL A 138 -5.83 3.55 4.48
C VAL A 138 -6.85 2.45 4.14
N ALA A 139 -7.87 2.78 3.33
CA ALA A 139 -8.93 1.85 2.97
C ALA A 139 -8.49 0.89 1.84
N THR A 140 -7.51 0.05 2.14
CA THR A 140 -7.03 -1.00 1.24
C THR A 140 -6.66 -2.26 2.02
N GLU A 141 -6.87 -3.44 1.40
CA GLU A 141 -6.50 -4.73 1.99
C GLU A 141 -5.29 -5.33 1.25
N THR A 142 -4.18 -5.46 1.98
CA THR A 142 -2.93 -5.98 1.41
C THR A 142 -2.95 -7.47 1.12
N LEU A 143 -3.85 -8.25 1.76
CA LEU A 143 -3.99 -9.70 1.52
C LEU A 143 -4.42 -10.02 0.08
N ASN A 144 -5.23 -9.15 -0.52
CA ASN A 144 -5.74 -9.31 -1.88
C ASN A 144 -4.85 -8.59 -2.93
N ALA A 145 -3.78 -7.91 -2.50
CA ALA A 145 -2.87 -7.26 -3.42
C ALA A 145 -2.06 -8.29 -4.21
N SER A 146 -2.05 -8.18 -5.53
CA SER A 146 -1.18 -8.94 -6.42
C SER A 146 0.24 -8.36 -6.43
N ARG A 147 0.35 -7.03 -6.34
CA ARG A 147 1.60 -6.29 -6.17
C ARG A 147 1.34 -4.90 -5.60
N ILE A 148 2.40 -4.27 -5.11
CA ILE A 148 2.41 -2.86 -4.69
C ILE A 148 3.51 -2.16 -5.48
N GLU A 149 3.15 -1.09 -6.16
CA GLU A 149 4.04 -0.27 -6.99
C GLU A 149 4.38 1.02 -6.24
N ILE A 150 5.65 1.40 -6.26
CA ILE A 150 6.13 2.63 -5.63
C ILE A 150 6.77 3.47 -6.71
N LEU A 151 6.19 4.66 -6.95
CA LEU A 151 6.64 5.61 -7.96
C LEU A 151 7.23 6.85 -7.28
N ARG A 152 8.33 7.34 -7.85
CA ARG A 152 9.00 8.56 -7.42
C ARG A 152 9.42 9.38 -8.65
N GLY A 153 9.78 10.63 -8.43
CA GLY A 153 10.25 11.48 -9.53
C GLY A 153 9.16 11.92 -10.49
N PRO A 154 9.44 12.09 -11.81
CA PRO A 154 8.51 12.68 -12.77
C PRO A 154 7.18 11.94 -12.90
N SER A 155 7.18 10.62 -12.76
CA SER A 155 5.98 9.77 -12.87
C SER A 155 4.90 10.08 -11.82
N THR A 156 5.27 10.70 -10.68
CA THR A 156 4.29 11.11 -9.65
C THR A 156 3.32 12.17 -10.15
N LEU A 157 3.71 12.98 -11.14
CA LEU A 157 2.87 14.01 -11.74
C LEU A 157 1.62 13.44 -12.43
N LEU A 158 1.66 12.17 -12.83
CA LEU A 158 0.50 11.49 -13.38
C LEU A 158 -0.66 11.45 -12.37
N TYR A 159 -0.38 11.40 -11.06
CA TYR A 159 -1.36 11.03 -10.03
C TYR A 159 -1.76 12.17 -9.08
N GLY A 160 -1.15 13.34 -9.19
CA GLY A 160 -1.55 14.50 -8.40
C GLY A 160 -0.54 15.63 -8.39
N SER A 161 -1.04 16.84 -8.16
CA SER A 161 -0.20 18.00 -7.91
C SER A 161 0.38 17.95 -6.50
N GLY A 162 1.68 18.26 -6.35
CA GLY A 162 2.34 18.31 -5.04
C GLY A 162 2.66 16.97 -4.39
N VAL A 163 2.53 15.86 -5.12
CA VAL A 163 2.93 14.52 -4.68
C VAL A 163 4.45 14.39 -4.74
N SER A 164 5.13 15.00 -3.77
CA SER A 164 6.60 15.13 -3.75
C SER A 164 7.30 13.94 -3.07
N GLY A 165 6.63 13.24 -2.18
CA GLY A 165 7.16 12.04 -1.51
C GLY A 165 7.16 10.82 -2.41
N GLY A 166 6.07 10.60 -3.11
CA GLY A 166 5.88 9.45 -3.98
C GLY A 166 4.43 9.00 -4.07
N VAL A 167 4.22 8.01 -4.93
CA VAL A 167 2.93 7.32 -5.09
C VAL A 167 3.09 5.86 -4.70
N VAL A 168 2.14 5.35 -3.95
CA VAL A 168 2.00 3.93 -3.64
C VAL A 168 0.72 3.44 -4.31
N ASN A 169 0.83 2.53 -5.27
CA ASN A 169 -0.29 1.96 -5.98
C ASN A 169 -0.47 0.48 -5.61
N VAL A 170 -1.53 0.17 -4.91
CA VAL A 170 -1.90 -1.21 -4.58
C VAL A 170 -2.69 -1.78 -5.75
N VAL A 171 -2.16 -2.83 -6.36
CA VAL A 171 -2.77 -3.47 -7.52
C VAL A 171 -3.39 -4.78 -7.11
N ASN A 172 -4.65 -4.98 -7.47
CA ASN A 172 -5.40 -6.22 -7.31
C ASN A 172 -6.07 -6.61 -8.64
N ASP A 173 -6.58 -7.85 -8.70
CA ASP A 173 -7.16 -8.42 -9.92
C ASP A 173 -8.70 -8.38 -9.92
N ARG A 174 -9.34 -7.46 -9.19
CA ARG A 174 -10.80 -7.38 -9.05
C ARG A 174 -11.53 -7.25 -10.38
N ILE A 175 -10.98 -6.47 -11.30
CA ILE A 175 -11.48 -6.38 -12.67
C ILE A 175 -10.49 -7.14 -13.55
N PRO A 176 -10.84 -8.34 -14.04
CA PRO A 176 -9.96 -9.11 -14.92
C PRO A 176 -9.72 -8.38 -16.25
N ASP A 177 -8.49 -8.43 -16.73
CA ASP A 177 -8.06 -7.83 -18.00
C ASP A 177 -7.76 -8.85 -19.11
N ARG A 178 -7.96 -10.14 -18.80
CA ARG A 178 -7.65 -11.28 -19.68
C ARG A 178 -8.62 -12.44 -19.51
N LEU A 179 -8.64 -13.33 -20.49
CA LEU A 179 -9.34 -14.60 -20.41
C LEU A 179 -8.51 -15.64 -19.66
N PHE A 180 -9.16 -16.38 -18.78
CA PHE A 180 -8.60 -17.52 -18.06
C PHE A 180 -8.92 -18.82 -18.83
N LYS A 181 -7.89 -19.61 -19.19
CA LYS A 181 -8.07 -20.91 -19.87
C LYS A 181 -8.82 -21.92 -18.98
N THR A 182 -8.58 -21.86 -17.69
CA THR A 182 -9.23 -22.69 -16.67
C THR A 182 -9.54 -21.83 -15.46
N PRO A 183 -10.62 -22.08 -14.72
CA PRO A 183 -10.86 -21.42 -13.44
C PRO A 183 -9.68 -21.64 -12.49
N GLN A 184 -9.35 -20.63 -11.74
CA GLN A 184 -8.24 -20.60 -10.76
C GLN A 184 -8.80 -20.21 -9.41
N ALA A 185 -8.27 -20.79 -8.35
CA ALA A 185 -8.56 -20.37 -6.98
C ALA A 185 -7.25 -20.38 -6.18
N HIS A 186 -7.07 -19.36 -5.39
CA HIS A 186 -5.95 -19.22 -4.45
C HIS A 186 -6.51 -18.96 -3.07
N PHE A 187 -6.03 -19.73 -2.10
CA PHE A 187 -6.33 -19.55 -0.68
C PHE A 187 -5.04 -19.33 0.09
N GLU A 188 -5.03 -18.35 0.97
CA GLU A 188 -3.92 -18.06 1.88
C GLU A 188 -4.45 -17.99 3.30
N GLY A 189 -3.80 -18.69 4.25
CA GLY A 189 -4.05 -18.60 5.68
C GLY A 189 -2.76 -18.20 6.39
N ARG A 190 -2.83 -17.29 7.36
CA ARG A 190 -1.67 -16.80 8.12
C ARG A 190 -1.99 -16.74 9.61
N PHE A 191 -0.95 -16.94 10.39
CA PHE A 191 -0.97 -16.76 11.84
C PHE A 191 0.25 -15.93 12.27
N ASN A 192 0.05 -14.97 13.17
CA ASN A 192 1.11 -14.19 13.81
C ASN A 192 0.95 -14.25 15.33
N SER A 193 1.95 -14.77 16.02
CA SER A 193 1.89 -14.97 17.47
C SER A 193 1.94 -13.69 18.30
N ALA A 194 2.56 -12.62 17.79
CA ALA A 194 2.68 -11.35 18.52
C ALA A 194 1.33 -10.61 18.66
N LEU A 195 0.45 -10.80 17.69
CA LEU A 195 -0.90 -10.23 17.65
C LEU A 195 -1.99 -11.31 17.88
N GLU A 196 -1.60 -12.57 18.05
CA GLU A 196 -2.51 -13.72 17.92
C GLU A 196 -3.37 -13.63 16.65
N GLU A 197 -2.79 -13.04 15.60
CA GLU A 197 -3.48 -12.78 14.35
C GLU A 197 -3.87 -14.07 13.65
N ARG A 198 -5.11 -14.12 13.22
CA ARG A 198 -5.65 -15.14 12.33
C ARG A 198 -6.23 -14.44 11.12
N ASN A 199 -5.66 -14.73 9.97
CA ASN A 199 -6.19 -14.19 8.73
C ASN A 199 -6.33 -15.25 7.66
N GLY A 200 -7.24 -15.00 6.74
CA GLY A 200 -7.46 -15.83 5.56
C GLY A 200 -7.88 -14.96 4.40
N ALA A 201 -7.39 -15.31 3.22
CA ALA A 201 -7.78 -14.67 1.97
C ALA A 201 -8.11 -15.73 0.91
N LEU A 202 -9.10 -15.44 0.09
CA LEU A 202 -9.51 -16.23 -1.06
C LEU A 202 -9.55 -15.31 -2.29
N ASN A 203 -9.00 -15.79 -3.39
CA ASN A 203 -9.17 -15.22 -4.70
C ASN A 203 -9.57 -16.32 -5.67
N ALA A 204 -10.65 -16.13 -6.44
CA ALA A 204 -11.09 -17.06 -7.45
C ALA A 204 -11.40 -16.31 -8.74
N SER A 205 -10.91 -16.82 -9.86
CA SER A 205 -11.04 -16.20 -11.19
C SER A 205 -11.39 -17.25 -12.24
N GLY A 206 -12.08 -16.82 -13.28
CA GLY A 206 -12.40 -17.68 -14.41
C GLY A 206 -12.99 -16.91 -15.57
N SER A 207 -13.28 -17.62 -16.65
CA SER A 207 -13.92 -17.06 -17.84
C SER A 207 -15.03 -17.95 -18.37
N LEU A 208 -16.04 -17.31 -18.94
CA LEU A 208 -17.12 -17.94 -19.69
C LEU A 208 -17.25 -17.21 -21.04
N GLY A 209 -16.81 -17.82 -22.12
CA GLY A 209 -16.68 -17.15 -23.40
C GLY A 209 -15.76 -15.94 -23.33
N ALA A 210 -16.22 -14.79 -23.74
CA ALA A 210 -15.50 -13.52 -23.71
C ALA A 210 -15.60 -12.77 -22.37
N VAL A 211 -16.29 -13.33 -21.39
CA VAL A 211 -16.49 -12.68 -20.08
C VAL A 211 -15.62 -13.35 -19.03
N SER A 212 -14.75 -12.58 -18.39
CA SER A 212 -13.99 -13.00 -17.22
C SER A 212 -14.62 -12.51 -15.93
N TRP A 213 -14.42 -13.25 -14.85
CA TRP A 213 -14.92 -12.92 -13.51
C TRP A 213 -13.82 -13.11 -12.46
N ASN A 214 -13.96 -12.37 -11.39
CA ASN A 214 -13.09 -12.49 -10.20
C ASN A 214 -13.95 -12.32 -8.94
N ILE A 215 -13.63 -13.09 -7.91
CA ILE A 215 -14.21 -13.00 -6.56
C ILE A 215 -13.04 -13.02 -5.57
N GLU A 216 -12.96 -12.01 -4.71
CA GLU A 216 -11.97 -11.92 -3.67
C GLU A 216 -12.64 -11.76 -2.30
N GLY A 217 -12.06 -12.38 -1.29
CA GLY A 217 -12.45 -12.21 0.09
C GLY A 217 -11.25 -12.27 1.01
N ALA A 218 -11.26 -11.46 2.06
CA ALA A 218 -10.27 -11.52 3.13
C ALA A 218 -10.92 -11.27 4.48
N LYS A 219 -10.42 -11.95 5.50
CA LYS A 219 -10.79 -11.73 6.90
C LYS A 219 -9.54 -11.74 7.75
N ARG A 220 -9.41 -10.74 8.62
CA ARG A 220 -8.33 -10.60 9.60
C ARG A 220 -8.93 -10.35 10.96
N LYS A 221 -8.42 -11.04 11.95
CA LYS A 221 -8.74 -10.81 13.35
C LYS A 221 -7.48 -10.92 14.19
N THR A 222 -7.24 -9.93 15.04
CA THR A 222 -6.11 -9.92 15.98
C THR A 222 -6.62 -9.70 17.40
N ASN A 223 -5.77 -9.99 18.36
CA ASN A 223 -5.87 -9.50 19.73
C ASN A 223 -4.94 -8.27 19.90
N ASP A 224 -4.86 -7.76 21.12
CA ASP A 224 -3.89 -6.71 21.46
C ASP A 224 -2.46 -7.22 21.32
N VAL A 225 -1.55 -6.34 20.88
CA VAL A 225 -0.14 -6.68 20.60
C VAL A 225 0.57 -7.12 21.88
N HIS A 226 1.18 -8.29 21.85
CA HIS A 226 2.07 -8.76 22.92
C HIS A 226 3.44 -8.09 22.84
N ILE A 227 3.91 -7.56 23.96
CA ILE A 227 5.21 -6.91 24.12
C ILE A 227 5.94 -7.45 25.35
N PRO A 228 7.28 -7.44 25.41
CA PRO A 228 8.03 -8.00 26.55
C PRO A 228 8.11 -7.10 27.78
N GLY A 229 7.60 -5.87 27.74
CA GLY A 229 7.76 -4.87 28.80
C GLY A 229 6.53 -3.98 28.99
N PRO A 230 6.69 -2.80 29.60
CA PRO A 230 5.62 -1.82 29.75
C PRO A 230 5.25 -1.21 28.41
N ALA A 231 3.96 -0.92 28.21
CA ALA A 231 3.44 -0.31 26.99
C ALA A 231 3.98 1.12 26.77
N ASN A 232 4.23 1.85 27.84
CA ASN A 232 4.91 3.14 27.82
C ASN A 232 6.24 3.04 28.57
N VAL A 233 7.36 3.17 27.85
CA VAL A 233 8.71 3.08 28.43
C VAL A 233 9.01 4.18 29.45
N ASN A 234 8.29 5.30 29.39
CA ASN A 234 8.42 6.43 30.32
C ASN A 234 7.50 6.33 31.52
N ASP A 235 6.58 5.36 31.52
CA ASP A 235 5.66 5.08 32.64
C ASP A 235 5.71 3.60 32.98
N PRO A 236 6.54 3.21 33.96
CA PRO A 236 6.61 1.82 34.43
C PRO A 236 5.30 1.27 35.03
N GLY A 237 4.34 2.15 35.36
CA GLY A 237 3.02 1.77 35.82
C GLY A 237 2.03 1.45 34.70
N SER A 238 2.43 1.67 33.43
CA SER A 238 1.62 1.32 32.29
C SER A 238 1.46 -0.22 32.15
N ASP A 239 0.50 -0.64 31.32
CA ASP A 239 0.27 -2.07 31.06
C ASP A 239 1.55 -2.81 30.69
N VAL A 240 1.75 -3.98 31.26
CA VAL A 240 2.93 -4.83 30.99
C VAL A 240 2.47 -6.08 30.24
N GLY A 241 3.22 -6.42 29.18
CA GLY A 241 2.99 -7.63 28.42
C GLY A 241 2.13 -7.43 27.16
N PHE A 242 1.41 -6.34 27.03
CA PHE A 242 0.61 -6.04 25.85
C PHE A 242 0.33 -4.53 25.71
N VAL A 243 -0.01 -4.12 24.48
CA VAL A 243 -0.45 -2.75 24.16
C VAL A 243 -1.97 -2.78 24.05
N ARG A 244 -2.67 -2.22 25.02
CA ARG A 244 -4.13 -2.16 25.00
C ARG A 244 -4.67 -1.41 23.81
N ASN A 245 -5.87 -1.83 23.39
CA ASN A 245 -6.60 -1.15 22.32
C ASN A 245 -5.82 -1.13 20.99
N SER A 246 -5.14 -2.25 20.68
CA SER A 246 -4.41 -2.42 19.43
C SER A 246 -4.99 -3.53 18.53
N ALA A 247 -6.09 -4.15 18.93
CA ALA A 247 -6.74 -5.22 18.20
C ALA A 247 -7.43 -4.73 16.91
N ILE A 248 -7.53 -5.63 15.92
CA ILE A 248 -8.15 -5.39 14.61
C ILE A 248 -9.18 -6.48 14.30
N ASP A 249 -10.31 -6.10 13.72
CA ASP A 249 -11.26 -6.99 13.07
C ASP A 249 -11.63 -6.41 11.69
N SER A 250 -11.05 -6.97 10.64
CA SER A 250 -11.22 -6.45 9.27
C SER A 250 -11.77 -7.54 8.36
N SER A 251 -12.64 -7.14 7.42
CA SER A 251 -13.15 -8.00 6.37
C SER A 251 -13.25 -7.24 5.05
N ASN A 252 -12.91 -7.93 3.96
CA ASN A 252 -13.03 -7.43 2.61
C ASN A 252 -13.73 -8.48 1.74
N LEU A 253 -14.62 -8.03 0.87
CA LEU A 253 -15.26 -8.85 -0.14
C LEU A 253 -15.37 -8.05 -1.43
N SER A 254 -15.00 -8.64 -2.56
CA SER A 254 -15.21 -8.03 -3.87
C SER A 254 -15.64 -9.02 -4.94
N VAL A 255 -16.38 -8.51 -5.90
CA VAL A 255 -16.78 -9.23 -7.11
C VAL A 255 -16.55 -8.30 -8.30
N GLY A 256 -15.96 -8.84 -9.35
CA GLY A 256 -15.73 -8.11 -10.58
C GLY A 256 -15.92 -8.99 -11.80
N SER A 257 -16.20 -8.34 -12.93
CA SER A 257 -16.35 -8.99 -14.23
C SER A 257 -15.90 -8.04 -15.32
N ALA A 258 -15.41 -8.61 -16.41
CA ALA A 258 -15.01 -7.86 -17.59
C ALA A 258 -15.31 -8.62 -18.88
N TYR A 259 -15.70 -7.87 -19.90
CA TYR A 259 -15.72 -8.33 -21.28
C TYR A 259 -14.32 -8.14 -21.87
N ILE A 260 -13.75 -9.21 -22.40
CA ILE A 260 -12.43 -9.23 -23.02
C ILE A 260 -12.61 -9.35 -24.53
N GLY A 261 -12.28 -8.29 -25.24
CA GLY A 261 -12.31 -8.21 -26.68
C GLY A 261 -10.92 -8.36 -27.32
N GLU A 262 -10.88 -8.37 -28.64
CA GLU A 262 -9.61 -8.47 -29.41
C GLU A 262 -8.68 -7.26 -29.21
N ARG A 263 -9.25 -6.09 -28.89
CA ARG A 263 -8.53 -4.83 -28.77
C ARG A 263 -8.54 -4.24 -27.36
N GLY A 264 -8.75 -5.09 -26.33
CA GLY A 264 -8.75 -4.63 -24.96
C GLY A 264 -9.93 -5.19 -24.17
N PHE A 265 -10.25 -4.53 -23.06
CA PHE A 265 -11.30 -4.95 -22.16
C PHE A 265 -12.12 -3.77 -21.61
N ILE A 266 -13.30 -4.08 -21.11
CA ILE A 266 -14.08 -3.20 -20.25
C ILE A 266 -14.72 -4.04 -19.14
N GLY A 267 -14.60 -3.58 -17.90
CA GLY A 267 -15.10 -4.33 -16.75
C GLY A 267 -15.52 -3.43 -15.60
N LEU A 268 -16.23 -4.05 -14.67
CA LEU A 268 -16.74 -3.40 -13.47
C LEU A 268 -16.49 -4.29 -12.24
N SER A 269 -16.41 -3.67 -11.07
CA SER A 269 -16.37 -4.37 -9.79
C SER A 269 -17.07 -3.60 -8.68
N VAL A 270 -17.49 -4.36 -7.67
CA VAL A 270 -17.96 -3.83 -6.38
C VAL A 270 -17.12 -4.48 -5.30
N ALA A 271 -16.61 -3.66 -4.38
CA ALA A 271 -15.85 -4.10 -3.22
C ALA A 271 -16.40 -3.47 -1.95
N LYS A 272 -16.46 -4.24 -0.89
CA LYS A 272 -16.81 -3.78 0.46
C LYS A 272 -15.68 -4.08 1.41
N LEU A 273 -15.25 -3.08 2.16
CA LEU A 273 -14.26 -3.18 3.23
C LEU A 273 -14.90 -2.70 4.52
N ASP A 274 -14.88 -3.53 5.55
CA ASP A 274 -15.21 -3.17 6.92
C ASP A 274 -13.97 -3.37 7.78
N ASN A 275 -13.58 -2.37 8.59
CA ASN A 275 -12.39 -2.43 9.43
C ASN A 275 -12.69 -1.78 10.80
N PHE A 276 -12.63 -2.59 11.85
CA PHE A 276 -12.77 -2.15 13.23
C PHE A 276 -11.42 -2.31 13.92
N TYR A 277 -10.85 -1.22 14.41
CA TYR A 277 -9.54 -1.23 15.05
C TYR A 277 -9.45 -0.23 16.18
N GLY A 278 -8.54 -0.50 17.11
CA GLY A 278 -8.24 0.39 18.22
C GLY A 278 -7.04 1.28 17.92
N ILE A 279 -7.01 2.45 18.55
CA ILE A 279 -5.88 3.38 18.58
C ILE A 279 -5.25 3.29 19.97
N PRO A 280 -4.04 2.72 20.10
CA PRO A 280 -3.33 2.69 21.38
C PRO A 280 -3.06 4.09 21.90
N GLY A 281 -3.36 4.33 23.16
CA GLY A 281 -3.15 5.61 23.80
C GLY A 281 -4.00 5.76 25.06
N PRO A 282 -3.83 6.87 25.80
CA PRO A 282 -4.55 7.10 27.05
C PRO A 282 -6.07 7.19 26.88
N GLU A 283 -6.52 7.66 25.73
CA GLU A 283 -7.95 7.85 25.42
C GLU A 283 -8.64 6.57 24.97
N GLY A 284 -7.89 5.60 24.46
CA GLY A 284 -8.42 4.28 24.09
C GLY A 284 -9.48 4.31 22.99
N ALA A 285 -9.41 5.28 22.08
CA ALA A 285 -10.35 5.44 20.98
C ALA A 285 -10.35 4.23 20.04
N LYS A 286 -11.49 3.93 19.44
CA LYS A 286 -11.65 2.88 18.42
C LYS A 286 -12.28 3.47 17.17
N ILE A 287 -11.89 2.97 16.03
CA ILE A 287 -12.43 3.38 14.74
C ILE A 287 -13.21 2.23 14.12
N ASN A 288 -14.44 2.50 13.74
CA ASN A 288 -15.30 1.60 12.98
C ASN A 288 -15.48 2.17 11.57
N MET A 289 -14.67 1.66 10.63
CA MET A 289 -14.60 2.12 9.25
C MET A 289 -15.31 1.15 8.31
N GLY A 290 -16.08 1.70 7.37
CA GLY A 290 -16.67 0.96 6.26
C GLY A 290 -16.53 1.73 4.97
N GLN A 291 -16.21 1.02 3.87
CA GLN A 291 -16.18 1.56 2.52
C GLN A 291 -16.83 0.61 1.53
N THR A 292 -17.68 1.15 0.66
CA THR A 292 -18.13 0.47 -0.55
C THR A 292 -17.57 1.19 -1.75
N ARG A 293 -16.87 0.44 -2.60
CA ARG A 293 -16.23 0.97 -3.81
C ARG A 293 -16.88 0.34 -5.05
N TYR A 294 -17.27 1.19 -5.98
CA TYR A 294 -17.73 0.81 -7.32
C TYR A 294 -16.68 1.25 -8.32
N SER A 295 -16.17 0.32 -9.12
CA SER A 295 -15.12 0.60 -10.09
C SER A 295 -15.52 0.21 -11.50
N LEU A 296 -15.15 1.05 -12.47
CA LEU A 296 -15.21 0.76 -13.90
C LEU A 296 -13.80 0.94 -14.47
N ALA A 297 -13.33 -0.04 -15.21
CA ALA A 297 -12.05 0.01 -15.88
C ALA A 297 -12.15 -0.48 -17.31
N GLY A 298 -11.39 0.12 -18.21
CA GLY A 298 -11.28 -0.35 -19.58
C GLY A 298 -10.01 0.14 -20.22
N ASP A 299 -9.43 -0.72 -21.07
CA ASP A 299 -8.28 -0.44 -21.89
C ASP A 299 -8.63 -0.76 -23.34
N LEU A 300 -8.27 0.12 -24.27
CA LEU A 300 -8.48 -0.03 -25.69
C LEU A 300 -7.17 0.16 -26.43
N ASP A 301 -6.70 -0.88 -27.12
CA ASP A 301 -5.50 -0.86 -27.92
C ASP A 301 -5.74 -0.21 -29.29
N ASN A 302 -4.81 0.62 -29.72
CA ASN A 302 -4.85 1.35 -30.99
C ASN A 302 -6.17 2.12 -31.20
N PRO A 303 -6.57 2.99 -30.23
CA PRO A 303 -7.86 3.70 -30.31
C PRO A 303 -7.96 4.59 -31.53
N LEU A 304 -6.86 5.26 -31.89
CA LEU A 304 -6.74 6.21 -33.00
C LEU A 304 -5.34 6.10 -33.62
N THR A 305 -5.19 6.57 -34.86
CA THR A 305 -3.88 6.65 -35.53
C THR A 305 -2.92 7.51 -34.71
N GLY A 306 -1.73 7.00 -34.43
CA GLY A 306 -0.71 7.69 -33.63
C GLY A 306 -0.81 7.43 -32.12
N PHE A 307 -1.81 6.66 -31.67
CA PHE A 307 -1.96 6.27 -30.27
C PHE A 307 -2.00 4.75 -30.11
N GLN A 308 -1.27 4.25 -29.13
CA GLN A 308 -1.14 2.82 -28.85
C GLN A 308 -2.22 2.32 -27.92
N GLN A 309 -2.63 3.11 -26.91
CA GLN A 309 -3.57 2.67 -25.89
C GLN A 309 -4.35 3.85 -25.32
N LEU A 310 -5.64 3.61 -25.06
CA LEU A 310 -6.49 4.45 -24.20
C LEU A 310 -6.82 3.63 -22.96
N LYS A 311 -6.54 4.18 -21.76
CA LYS A 311 -6.93 3.62 -20.47
C LYS A 311 -7.97 4.51 -19.81
N MET A 312 -9.00 3.90 -19.27
CA MET A 312 -10.07 4.60 -18.55
C MET A 312 -10.31 3.92 -17.21
N ARG A 313 -10.41 4.74 -16.16
CA ARG A 313 -10.70 4.28 -14.79
C ARG A 313 -11.70 5.24 -14.17
N PHE A 314 -12.71 4.68 -13.51
CA PHE A 314 -13.69 5.43 -12.72
C PHE A 314 -13.95 4.70 -11.43
N ASN A 315 -13.97 5.44 -10.33
CA ASN A 315 -14.35 4.94 -9.03
C ASN A 315 -15.38 5.85 -8.38
N TYR A 316 -16.37 5.24 -7.73
CA TYR A 316 -17.19 5.89 -6.74
C TYR A 316 -16.99 5.18 -5.39
N ASN A 317 -16.62 5.96 -4.38
CA ASN A 317 -16.39 5.50 -3.02
C ASN A 317 -17.46 6.06 -2.10
N ASP A 318 -18.17 5.20 -1.38
CA ASP A 318 -18.99 5.54 -0.22
C ASP A 318 -18.22 5.11 1.02
N TYR A 319 -17.56 6.08 1.66
CA TYR A 319 -16.73 5.86 2.84
C TYR A 319 -17.36 6.51 4.07
N LYS A 320 -17.28 5.81 5.18
CA LYS A 320 -17.68 6.31 6.49
C LYS A 320 -16.83 5.69 7.58
N HIS A 321 -16.58 6.45 8.64
CA HIS A 321 -16.10 5.87 9.90
C HIS A 321 -16.70 6.62 11.10
N ASN A 322 -16.75 5.90 12.21
CA ASN A 322 -17.10 6.44 13.52
C ASN A 322 -15.88 6.29 14.43
N GLU A 323 -15.58 7.33 15.15
CA GLU A 323 -14.67 7.33 16.28
C GLU A 323 -15.47 7.07 17.55
N ILE A 324 -15.03 6.07 18.29
CA ILE A 324 -15.74 5.53 19.45
C ILE A 324 -14.80 5.67 20.65
N GLU A 325 -15.26 6.38 21.66
CA GLU A 325 -14.53 6.53 22.91
C GLU A 325 -14.46 5.22 23.71
N GLN A 326 -13.64 5.21 24.75
CA GLN A 326 -13.55 4.11 25.69
C GLN A 326 -14.90 3.81 26.39
N SER A 327 -15.76 4.82 26.57
CA SER A 327 -17.13 4.71 27.08
C SER A 327 -18.03 3.84 26.18
N GLY A 328 -17.69 3.71 24.90
CA GLY A 328 -18.51 3.09 23.84
C GLY A 328 -19.42 4.10 23.12
N GLU A 329 -19.39 5.38 23.49
CA GLU A 329 -20.12 6.43 22.80
C GLU A 329 -19.40 6.85 21.51
N ILE A 330 -20.16 7.31 20.52
CA ILE A 330 -19.60 7.80 19.26
C ILE A 330 -19.27 9.28 19.43
N ALA A 331 -17.99 9.61 19.52
CA ALA A 331 -17.50 10.98 19.60
C ALA A 331 -17.67 11.72 18.27
N SER A 332 -17.28 11.06 17.18
CA SER A 332 -17.26 11.69 15.85
C SER A 332 -17.70 10.74 14.74
N ARG A 333 -18.32 11.31 13.71
CA ARG A 333 -18.76 10.61 12.50
C ARG A 333 -18.22 11.32 11.28
N PHE A 334 -17.53 10.57 10.46
CA PHE A 334 -16.96 11.05 9.20
C PHE A 334 -17.57 10.33 8.01
N LYS A 335 -17.82 11.08 6.93
CA LYS A 335 -18.24 10.54 5.64
C LYS A 335 -17.43 11.16 4.52
N ASN A 336 -17.15 10.39 3.50
CA ASN A 336 -16.48 10.85 2.28
C ASN A 336 -17.08 10.13 1.07
N ASN A 337 -17.90 10.83 0.31
CA ASN A 337 -18.40 10.34 -0.97
C ASN A 337 -17.51 10.92 -2.07
N GLU A 338 -16.80 10.06 -2.78
CA GLU A 338 -15.84 10.49 -3.78
C GLU A 338 -16.08 9.81 -5.12
N LEU A 339 -16.24 10.65 -6.16
CA LEU A 339 -16.19 10.21 -7.56
C LEU A 339 -14.86 10.65 -8.16
N GLU A 340 -14.09 9.71 -8.68
CA GLU A 340 -12.87 9.97 -9.42
C GLU A 340 -12.91 9.30 -10.78
N GLY A 341 -12.54 10.05 -11.82
CA GLY A 341 -12.40 9.57 -13.19
C GLY A 341 -11.05 9.94 -13.76
N ARG A 342 -10.48 9.01 -14.52
CA ARG A 342 -9.18 9.16 -15.15
C ARG A 342 -9.18 8.56 -16.54
N ALA A 343 -8.66 9.32 -17.53
CA ALA A 343 -8.43 8.84 -18.89
C ALA A 343 -6.99 9.14 -19.29
N GLU A 344 -6.31 8.15 -19.85
CA GLU A 344 -4.92 8.22 -20.29
C GLU A 344 -4.80 7.75 -21.73
N LEU A 345 -4.08 8.50 -22.51
CA LEU A 345 -3.82 8.22 -23.93
C LEU A 345 -2.31 8.09 -24.14
N VAL A 346 -1.86 6.87 -24.45
CA VAL A 346 -0.47 6.56 -24.74
C VAL A 346 -0.23 6.73 -26.24
N HIS A 347 0.69 7.61 -26.63
CA HIS A 347 1.00 7.82 -28.04
C HIS A 347 2.04 6.83 -28.58
N ALA A 348 2.02 6.61 -29.89
CA ALA A 348 3.06 5.88 -30.57
C ALA A 348 4.40 6.64 -30.49
N PRO A 349 5.56 5.94 -30.51
CA PRO A 349 6.85 6.60 -30.39
C PRO A 349 7.05 7.68 -31.45
N ILE A 350 7.38 8.91 -31.02
CA ILE A 350 7.72 10.06 -31.88
C ILE A 350 9.18 10.40 -31.64
N ALA A 351 10.05 10.23 -32.62
CA ALA A 351 11.50 10.43 -32.49
C ALA A 351 12.12 9.71 -31.27
N ASN A 352 11.67 8.49 -30.99
CA ASN A 352 12.03 7.66 -29.84
C ASN A 352 11.57 8.20 -28.46
N TRP A 353 10.71 9.20 -28.42
CA TRP A 353 9.96 9.56 -27.23
C TRP A 353 8.69 8.71 -27.16
N GLN A 354 8.41 8.20 -25.97
CA GLN A 354 7.18 7.49 -25.61
C GLN A 354 6.53 8.25 -24.48
N GLY A 355 5.26 8.52 -24.60
CA GLY A 355 4.60 9.33 -23.61
C GLY A 355 3.14 9.00 -23.41
N VAL A 356 2.62 9.56 -22.35
CA VAL A 356 1.23 9.48 -21.96
C VAL A 356 0.73 10.89 -21.65
N MET A 357 -0.47 11.18 -22.11
CA MET A 357 -1.22 12.37 -21.73
C MET A 357 -2.57 11.94 -21.16
N GLY A 358 -3.14 12.75 -20.29
CA GLY A 358 -4.42 12.38 -19.70
C GLY A 358 -5.10 13.49 -18.94
N VAL A 359 -6.30 13.15 -18.50
CA VAL A 359 -7.18 13.98 -17.67
C VAL A 359 -7.59 13.20 -16.44
N GLN A 360 -7.68 13.88 -15.32
CA GLN A 360 -8.20 13.38 -14.06
C GLN A 360 -9.27 14.34 -13.53
N LEU A 361 -10.37 13.79 -13.09
CA LEU A 361 -11.50 14.51 -12.51
C LEU A 361 -11.76 13.94 -11.12
N GLN A 362 -11.99 14.79 -10.14
CA GLN A 362 -12.35 14.36 -8.80
C GLN A 362 -13.47 15.25 -8.24
N ASN A 363 -14.43 14.63 -7.60
CA ASN A 363 -15.49 15.29 -6.84
C ASN A 363 -15.63 14.56 -5.50
N ARG A 364 -15.36 15.29 -4.41
CA ARG A 364 -15.36 14.77 -3.04
C ARG A 364 -16.34 15.55 -2.19
N ASP A 365 -17.30 14.86 -1.60
CA ASP A 365 -18.24 15.38 -0.63
C ASP A 365 -17.88 14.83 0.76
N PHE A 366 -17.25 15.70 1.56
CA PHE A 366 -16.76 15.37 2.90
C PHE A 366 -17.69 15.96 3.97
N SER A 367 -17.96 15.18 5.01
CA SER A 367 -18.62 15.69 6.23
C SER A 367 -18.04 15.09 7.50
N ALA A 368 -17.91 15.92 8.52
CA ALA A 368 -17.57 15.54 9.89
C ALA A 368 -18.66 16.05 10.85
N GLN A 369 -19.01 15.26 11.86
CA GLN A 369 -20.01 15.59 12.87
C GLN A 369 -19.57 15.00 14.22
N GLY A 370 -19.70 15.75 15.30
CA GLY A 370 -19.30 15.36 16.65
C GLY A 370 -18.19 16.23 17.21
N GLU A 371 -17.49 15.73 18.22
CA GLU A 371 -16.47 16.49 18.95
C GLU A 371 -15.24 16.83 18.11
N GLU A 372 -14.84 15.94 17.22
CA GLU A 372 -13.74 16.18 16.26
C GLU A 372 -14.21 16.79 14.93
N ALA A 373 -15.37 17.40 14.90
CA ALA A 373 -15.86 18.13 13.73
C ALA A 373 -15.19 19.50 13.56
N PHE A 374 -13.89 19.60 13.86
CA PHE A 374 -13.10 20.84 13.70
C PHE A 374 -12.87 21.23 12.24
N VAL A 375 -13.16 20.32 11.29
CA VAL A 375 -13.14 20.59 9.85
C VAL A 375 -14.57 20.64 9.33
N PRO A 376 -15.01 21.74 8.70
CA PRO A 376 -16.37 21.87 8.20
C PRO A 376 -16.63 20.89 7.03
N SER A 377 -17.89 20.44 6.93
CA SER A 377 -18.34 19.74 5.72
C SER A 377 -18.01 20.54 4.47
N SER A 378 -17.54 19.89 3.43
CA SER A 378 -17.02 20.59 2.26
C SER A 378 -17.14 19.76 0.98
N LEU A 379 -17.46 20.47 -0.13
CA LEU A 379 -17.37 19.91 -1.47
C LEU A 379 -16.04 20.35 -2.10
N SER A 380 -15.20 19.37 -2.45
CA SER A 380 -13.93 19.59 -3.14
C SER A 380 -13.99 19.02 -4.55
N GLN A 381 -13.60 19.82 -5.54
CA GLN A 381 -13.63 19.44 -6.95
C GLN A 381 -12.28 19.74 -7.60
N SER A 382 -11.78 18.84 -8.43
CA SER A 382 -10.57 19.10 -9.21
C SER A 382 -10.64 18.56 -10.63
N VAL A 383 -9.91 19.26 -11.52
CA VAL A 383 -9.65 18.86 -12.90
C VAL A 383 -8.16 18.97 -13.14
N GLY A 384 -7.50 17.87 -13.45
CA GLY A 384 -6.07 17.80 -13.74
C GLY A 384 -5.81 17.37 -15.18
N LEU A 385 -4.92 18.08 -15.87
CA LEU A 385 -4.35 17.68 -17.15
C LEU A 385 -2.88 17.35 -16.93
N PHE A 386 -2.40 16.26 -17.48
CA PHE A 386 -1.02 15.83 -17.29
C PHE A 386 -0.44 15.22 -18.55
N MET A 387 0.89 15.27 -18.63
CA MET A 387 1.68 14.66 -19.69
C MET A 387 3.00 14.17 -19.10
N LEU A 388 3.47 13.04 -19.54
CA LEU A 388 4.76 12.47 -19.18
C LEU A 388 5.40 11.84 -20.41
N GLU A 389 6.67 12.18 -20.66
CA GLU A 389 7.47 11.74 -21.79
C GLU A 389 8.74 11.06 -21.32
N LYS A 390 9.12 9.98 -22.01
CA LYS A 390 10.31 9.20 -21.75
C LYS A 390 11.06 8.88 -23.02
N ARG A 391 12.39 8.96 -22.94
CA ARG A 391 13.28 8.59 -24.05
C ARG A 391 14.45 7.77 -23.53
N ASN A 392 14.67 6.62 -24.14
CA ASN A 392 15.88 5.83 -23.96
C ASN A 392 16.88 6.12 -25.09
N TRP A 393 18.10 6.52 -24.73
CA TRP A 393 19.15 6.81 -25.69
C TRP A 393 20.49 6.23 -25.22
N GLN A 394 20.89 5.11 -25.84
CA GLN A 394 22.10 4.37 -25.46
C GLN A 394 22.10 4.00 -23.96
N ARG A 395 23.00 4.63 -23.18
CA ARG A 395 23.14 4.48 -21.72
C ARG A 395 22.33 5.48 -20.90
N TRP A 396 21.61 6.38 -21.58
CA TRP A 396 20.82 7.42 -20.97
C TRP A 396 19.34 7.10 -21.04
N GLN A 397 18.64 7.44 -20.00
CA GLN A 397 17.18 7.51 -19.98
C GLN A 397 16.79 8.91 -19.54
N PHE A 398 15.96 9.56 -20.30
CA PHE A 398 15.38 10.86 -19.97
C PHE A 398 13.91 10.72 -19.72
N GLU A 399 13.41 11.47 -18.74
CA GLU A 399 12.01 11.51 -18.38
C GLU A 399 11.63 12.96 -18.06
N MET A 400 10.51 13.45 -18.58
CA MET A 400 10.00 14.77 -18.27
C MET A 400 8.49 14.77 -18.27
N GLY A 401 7.89 15.59 -17.41
CA GLY A 401 6.45 15.68 -17.30
C GLY A 401 5.98 17.04 -16.80
N GLY A 402 4.70 17.27 -17.04
CA GLY A 402 3.98 18.43 -16.55
C GLY A 402 2.57 18.08 -16.14
N ARG A 403 2.06 18.83 -15.17
CA ARG A 403 0.66 18.76 -14.72
C ARG A 403 0.14 20.18 -14.47
N PHE A 404 -1.05 20.43 -15.00
CA PHE A 404 -1.89 21.53 -14.60
C PHE A 404 -3.09 20.98 -13.83
N GLU A 405 -3.48 21.62 -12.74
CA GLU A 405 -4.66 21.24 -11.98
C GLU A 405 -5.40 22.45 -11.46
N HIS A 406 -6.70 22.49 -11.71
CA HIS A 406 -7.62 23.41 -11.07
C HIS A 406 -8.33 22.69 -9.95
N MET A 407 -8.31 23.25 -8.73
CA MET A 407 -8.94 22.67 -7.54
C MET A 407 -9.75 23.73 -6.82
N ALA A 408 -10.98 23.41 -6.44
CA ALA A 408 -11.89 24.25 -5.67
C ALA A 408 -12.35 23.53 -4.40
N HIS A 409 -12.42 24.30 -3.29
CA HIS A 409 -12.94 23.84 -2.01
C HIS A 409 -14.08 24.76 -1.56
N ASN A 410 -15.26 24.19 -1.39
CA ASN A 410 -16.48 24.88 -0.99
C ASN A 410 -16.94 24.36 0.39
N PRO A 411 -16.63 25.05 1.50
CA PRO A 411 -17.15 24.69 2.82
C PRO A 411 -18.66 24.89 2.85
N GLN A 412 -19.37 23.95 3.48
CA GLN A 412 -20.84 23.91 3.52
C GLN A 412 -21.35 24.25 4.90
N GLY A 413 -22.50 24.95 4.99
CA GLY A 413 -23.15 25.25 6.25
C GLY A 413 -22.41 26.25 7.14
N THR A 414 -21.46 27.00 6.58
CA THR A 414 -20.62 27.97 7.32
C THR A 414 -20.56 29.31 6.58
N MET A 415 -20.06 30.35 7.26
CA MET A 415 -19.72 31.65 6.62
C MET A 415 -18.31 31.65 6.01
N LEU A 416 -17.58 30.54 6.00
CA LEU A 416 -16.25 30.42 5.44
C LEU A 416 -16.32 30.54 3.92
N GLN A 417 -15.30 31.20 3.36
CA GLN A 417 -15.26 31.45 1.92
C GLN A 417 -14.73 30.24 1.14
N ALA A 418 -15.35 29.96 0.00
CA ALA A 418 -14.79 29.05 -0.99
C ALA A 418 -13.39 29.51 -1.45
N ARG A 419 -12.52 28.55 -1.75
CA ARG A 419 -11.16 28.78 -2.25
C ARG A 419 -10.92 27.94 -3.49
N ASP A 420 -10.30 28.55 -4.49
CA ASP A 420 -9.86 27.87 -5.71
C ASP A 420 -8.38 28.12 -5.97
N PHE A 421 -7.74 27.16 -6.62
CA PHE A 421 -6.31 27.13 -6.89
C PHE A 421 -6.03 26.63 -8.30
N ASN A 422 -5.11 27.32 -9.00
CA ASN A 422 -4.53 26.85 -10.24
C ASN A 422 -3.08 26.44 -9.98
N LEU A 423 -2.79 25.17 -10.18
CA LEU A 423 -1.53 24.53 -9.79
C LEU A 423 -0.77 24.09 -11.03
N TYR A 424 0.53 24.37 -11.05
CA TYR A 424 1.44 23.96 -12.12
C TYR A 424 2.60 23.18 -11.52
N SER A 425 2.80 21.98 -12.02
CA SER A 425 3.90 21.12 -11.58
C SER A 425 4.67 20.63 -12.81
N VAL A 426 5.99 20.66 -12.72
CA VAL A 426 6.90 20.19 -13.77
C VAL A 426 8.01 19.37 -13.14
N SER A 427 8.45 18.33 -13.85
CA SER A 427 9.56 17.47 -13.43
C SER A 427 10.37 17.05 -14.63
N ALA A 428 11.69 16.94 -14.45
CA ALA A 428 12.58 16.36 -15.44
C ALA A 428 13.64 15.53 -14.73
N GLY A 429 13.99 14.39 -15.31
CA GLY A 429 14.98 13.47 -14.79
C GLY A 429 15.86 12.87 -15.89
N GLY A 430 17.04 12.46 -15.50
CA GLY A 430 17.97 11.71 -16.33
C GLY A 430 18.61 10.59 -15.54
N ALA A 431 18.67 9.41 -16.11
CA ALA A 431 19.37 8.26 -15.58
C ALA A 431 20.52 7.88 -16.49
N TRP A 432 21.71 7.68 -15.94
CA TRP A 432 22.90 7.28 -16.67
C TRP A 432 23.42 5.93 -16.18
N LYS A 433 23.38 4.93 -17.02
CA LYS A 433 23.99 3.60 -16.82
C LYS A 433 25.46 3.64 -17.25
N TRP A 434 26.34 4.07 -16.35
CA TRP A 434 27.75 4.27 -16.70
C TRP A 434 28.53 2.94 -16.83
N MET A 435 28.13 1.90 -16.06
CA MET A 435 28.61 0.54 -16.24
C MET A 435 27.57 -0.49 -15.78
N ASN A 436 27.83 -1.78 -16.07
CA ASN A 436 26.90 -2.86 -15.69
C ASN A 436 26.69 -2.90 -14.16
N GLY A 437 25.42 -2.85 -13.74
CA GLY A 437 25.04 -2.87 -12.33
C GLY A 437 25.10 -1.50 -11.63
N TYR A 438 25.53 -0.42 -12.31
CA TYR A 438 25.61 0.93 -11.73
C TYR A 438 24.86 1.96 -12.57
N GLN A 439 24.02 2.72 -11.92
CA GLN A 439 23.22 3.78 -12.52
C GLN A 439 23.26 5.00 -11.59
N ILE A 440 23.29 6.17 -12.19
CA ILE A 440 23.17 7.47 -11.49
C ILE A 440 21.90 8.13 -12.03
N ASP A 441 21.01 8.49 -11.12
CA ASP A 441 19.76 9.16 -11.44
C ASP A 441 19.76 10.57 -10.83
N LEU A 442 19.37 11.55 -11.64
CA LEU A 442 19.16 12.91 -11.20
C LEU A 442 17.76 13.38 -11.64
N THR A 443 16.97 13.87 -10.69
CA THR A 443 15.63 14.39 -10.95
C THR A 443 15.47 15.75 -10.30
N ALA A 444 14.89 16.68 -11.03
CA ALA A 444 14.47 17.99 -10.54
C ALA A 444 12.97 18.14 -10.71
N THR A 445 12.26 18.49 -9.64
CA THR A 445 10.81 18.67 -9.64
C THR A 445 10.45 20.00 -8.99
N ARG A 446 9.58 20.78 -9.66
CA ARG A 446 8.87 21.89 -9.07
C ARG A 446 7.40 21.52 -9.00
N GLY A 447 6.89 21.22 -7.81
CA GLY A 447 5.50 20.89 -7.55
C GLY A 447 4.78 22.02 -6.81
N GLN A 448 3.53 22.26 -7.16
CA GLN A 448 2.60 23.08 -6.38
C GLN A 448 1.50 22.20 -5.83
N ARG A 449 1.03 22.49 -4.63
CA ARG A 449 -0.07 21.79 -3.97
C ARG A 449 -1.04 22.81 -3.39
N ALA A 450 -2.34 22.61 -3.61
CA ALA A 450 -3.35 23.33 -2.84
C ALA A 450 -3.32 22.85 -1.37
N PRO A 451 -3.56 23.73 -0.41
CA PRO A 451 -3.92 23.31 0.93
C PRO A 451 -5.17 22.43 0.86
N ASN A 452 -5.25 21.40 1.69
CA ASN A 452 -6.48 20.60 1.83
C ASN A 452 -7.50 21.34 2.73
N THR A 453 -8.68 20.77 2.88
CA THR A 453 -9.76 21.37 3.71
C THR A 453 -9.36 21.54 5.18
N VAL A 454 -8.54 20.63 5.72
CA VAL A 454 -7.96 20.74 7.06
C VAL A 454 -7.08 21.99 7.14
N ALA A 455 -6.09 22.11 6.27
CA ALA A 455 -5.16 23.24 6.25
C ALA A 455 -5.83 24.62 5.97
N LEU A 456 -7.03 24.62 5.39
CA LEU A 456 -7.78 25.85 5.05
C LEU A 456 -8.78 26.26 6.12
N TYR A 457 -9.42 25.29 6.78
CA TYR A 457 -10.65 25.52 7.50
C TYR A 457 -10.70 24.83 8.87
N ALA A 458 -9.65 24.12 9.30
CA ALA A 458 -9.62 23.53 10.62
C ALA A 458 -9.65 24.63 11.68
N ASP A 459 -10.45 24.45 12.73
CA ASP A 459 -10.56 25.33 13.88
C ASP A 459 -10.99 24.49 15.10
N GLY A 460 -10.04 23.83 15.73
CA GLY A 460 -10.33 23.01 16.91
C GLY A 460 -9.18 22.11 17.34
N ILE A 461 -9.47 21.28 18.34
CA ILE A 461 -8.51 20.30 18.86
C ILE A 461 -8.67 18.99 18.09
N HIS A 462 -7.57 18.50 17.58
CA HIS A 462 -7.48 17.14 17.03
C HIS A 462 -7.12 16.19 18.19
N VAL A 463 -8.07 15.33 18.60
CA VAL A 463 -7.96 14.51 19.81
C VAL A 463 -6.81 13.51 19.68
N ALA A 464 -6.66 12.79 18.57
CA ALA A 464 -5.62 11.77 18.41
C ALA A 464 -4.18 12.33 18.48
N THR A 465 -3.96 13.58 18.09
CA THR A 465 -2.64 14.24 18.14
C THR A 465 -2.50 15.20 19.31
N ASN A 466 -3.63 15.53 19.98
CA ASN A 466 -3.74 16.53 21.04
C ASN A 466 -3.14 17.89 20.63
N THR A 467 -3.37 18.28 19.37
CA THR A 467 -2.92 19.55 18.80
C THR A 467 -4.12 20.40 18.41
N PHE A 468 -4.02 21.71 18.56
CA PHE A 468 -4.97 22.66 18.01
C PHE A 468 -4.61 22.91 16.53
N GLU A 469 -5.54 22.66 15.62
CA GLU A 469 -5.38 22.83 14.18
C GLU A 469 -6.28 23.93 13.63
#